data_ce9491859341601482bc68ab6c500f84
#
_entry.id   ce9491859341601482bc68ab6c500f84
#
_cell.length_a   1.000
_cell.length_b   1.000
_cell.length_c   1.000
_cell.angle_alpha   90.00
_cell.angle_beta   90.00
_cell.angle_gamma   90.00
#
_symmetry.space_group_name_H-M   'P 1'
#
loop_
_entity.id
_entity.type
_entity.pdbx_description
1 polymer ?
#
loop_
_entity_poly.entity_id
_entity_poly.type
_entity_poly.pdbx_seq_one_letter_code
_entity_poly.pdbx_strand_id
1 'polypeptide(L)'
;MRLAALFVAVMAVAAFSSCINDEISSSASDQPTFSTDTVRLGTLFTLGPSPTHKFLVHNRNDKGIIISRIAFADDPTGAFRLNVDGISGKEFSNVEIRENDSIYVFVEATLPENGRNMAVDVIAHIEFLTNGVTSRLPVKASGRDVEHFRGNTRITADTRLSDLKPIQVYDSIVVEKGATLTVPPGMEIFFHDDARLVVHGSLRVEGTAEKPVALTGDRFGYVAAKIPYEIMSGQWRGVEFSETSRDNYISHASIRNTMEGIVLDHTFYTPESPALRIVNSQVRNSKNYTLLAIHTGVEAAGCEFTDASYGIVGLIGGAHSFSHCTFANYYLFTAIGGPAVQLAHLDADHTSEEGDEAALPYLSATFTNSIIYGNGGDISHGDLDFSQVYLYRCLLKSNGTDDDHFVDCLWGKDPQYYTRREDYHFDYRLKPTSPAAAAGLPEYLSLIHISEPTR
;
A
#
# COMPACT_ATOMS: atom_id res chain seq x y z
N MET A 1 0.85 61.75 -42.73
CA MET A 1 1.10 60.78 -41.62
C MET A 1 -0.13 60.03 -41.11
N ARG A 2 -1.32 60.68 -40.96
CA ARG A 2 -2.49 60.00 -40.42
C ARG A 2 -3.14 58.93 -41.37
N LEU A 3 -3.08 59.13 -42.72
CA LEU A 3 -3.59 58.14 -43.66
C LEU A 3 -2.68 56.88 -43.79
N ALA A 4 -1.37 57.03 -43.70
CA ALA A 4 -0.42 55.91 -43.73
C ALA A 4 -0.53 55.03 -42.47
N ALA A 5 -0.77 55.63 -41.31
CA ALA A 5 -0.98 54.90 -40.05
C ALA A 5 -2.31 54.09 -40.09
N LEU A 6 -3.35 54.62 -40.73
CA LEU A 6 -4.61 53.88 -40.88
C LEU A 6 -4.49 52.68 -41.82
N PHE A 7 -3.69 52.83 -42.90
CA PHE A 7 -3.44 51.75 -43.84
C PHE A 7 -2.63 50.60 -43.25
N VAL A 8 -1.62 50.91 -42.40
CA VAL A 8 -0.84 49.92 -41.66
C VAL A 8 -1.68 49.23 -40.62
N ALA A 9 -2.57 49.96 -39.91
CA ALA A 9 -3.49 49.38 -38.94
C ALA A 9 -4.54 48.41 -39.60
N VAL A 10 -5.04 48.77 -40.78
CA VAL A 10 -5.97 47.88 -41.52
C VAL A 10 -5.28 46.66 -42.10
N MET A 11 -4.02 46.79 -42.57
CA MET A 11 -3.22 45.64 -42.99
C MET A 11 -2.81 44.76 -41.82
N ALA A 12 -2.56 45.30 -40.63
CA ALA A 12 -2.27 44.47 -39.43
C ALA A 12 -3.49 43.69 -38.93
N VAL A 13 -4.70 44.24 -39.05
CA VAL A 13 -5.95 43.53 -38.69
C VAL A 13 -6.27 42.43 -39.71
N ALA A 14 -5.96 42.62 -40.99
CA ALA A 14 -6.13 41.59 -42.01
C ALA A 14 -5.16 40.40 -41.91
N ALA A 15 -4.01 40.59 -41.22
CA ALA A 15 -3.02 39.51 -41.03
C ALA A 15 -3.36 38.53 -39.86
N PHE A 16 -4.37 38.85 -39.05
CA PHE A 16 -4.81 37.97 -37.97
C PHE A 16 -6.09 37.16 -38.27
N SER A 17 -6.61 37.20 -39.49
CA SER A 17 -7.56 36.18 -39.94
C SER A 17 -6.79 34.89 -40.25
N SER A 18 -6.36 34.20 -39.21
CA SER A 18 -6.01 32.77 -39.31
C SER A 18 -7.30 32.06 -39.78
N CYS A 19 -7.40 31.78 -41.07
CA CYS A 19 -8.40 30.88 -41.59
C CYS A 19 -8.18 29.55 -40.91
N ILE A 20 -9.01 29.20 -39.92
CA ILE A 20 -9.17 27.82 -39.50
C ILE A 20 -9.66 27.10 -40.77
N ASN A 21 -8.86 26.21 -41.31
CA ASN A 21 -9.21 25.45 -42.49
C ASN A 21 -10.16 24.34 -42.02
N ASP A 22 -11.48 24.56 -42.10
CA ASP A 22 -12.51 23.58 -41.72
C ASP A 22 -12.66 22.49 -42.82
N GLU A 23 -11.63 22.27 -43.64
CA GLU A 23 -11.66 21.27 -44.70
C GLU A 23 -11.50 19.85 -44.11
N ILE A 24 -12.52 19.02 -44.32
CA ILE A 24 -12.50 17.62 -43.89
C ILE A 24 -11.90 16.73 -44.98
N SER A 25 -10.96 15.87 -44.56
CA SER A 25 -10.38 14.88 -45.47
C SER A 25 -11.32 13.69 -45.69
N SER A 26 -11.38 13.22 -46.92
CA SER A 26 -11.99 11.95 -47.32
C SER A 26 -10.97 10.91 -47.76
N SER A 27 -9.68 11.22 -47.63
CA SER A 27 -8.58 10.32 -48.05
C SER A 27 -8.45 9.13 -47.10
N ALA A 28 -8.41 7.92 -47.65
CA ALA A 28 -8.18 6.70 -46.88
C ALA A 28 -6.79 6.64 -46.19
N SER A 29 -5.83 7.48 -46.61
CA SER A 29 -4.52 7.60 -45.95
C SER A 29 -4.60 8.41 -44.64
N ASP A 30 -5.59 9.29 -44.51
CA ASP A 30 -5.70 10.22 -43.41
C ASP A 30 -6.45 9.54 -42.24
N GLN A 31 -5.67 8.89 -41.40
CA GLN A 31 -6.14 8.07 -40.28
C GLN A 31 -5.79 8.68 -38.93
N PRO A 32 -6.58 8.42 -37.89
CA PRO A 32 -6.22 8.78 -36.54
C PRO A 32 -5.01 7.98 -36.06
N THR A 33 -4.22 8.58 -35.17
CA THR A 33 -3.15 7.90 -34.43
C THR A 33 -3.44 7.93 -32.96
N PHE A 34 -2.89 6.96 -32.19
CA PHE A 34 -3.19 6.81 -30.77
C PHE A 34 -1.97 7.10 -29.92
N SER A 35 -2.17 7.67 -28.72
CA SER A 35 -1.08 7.91 -27.77
C SER A 35 -0.54 6.64 -27.10
N THR A 36 -1.19 5.50 -27.32
CA THR A 36 -0.80 4.18 -26.83
C THR A 36 -1.11 3.10 -27.87
N ASP A 37 -0.38 2.01 -27.86
CA ASP A 37 -0.64 0.81 -28.68
C ASP A 37 -1.68 -0.14 -28.04
N THR A 38 -1.89 -0.02 -26.71
CA THR A 38 -2.78 -0.86 -25.92
C THR A 38 -3.25 -0.10 -24.69
N VAL A 39 -4.54 -0.04 -24.44
CA VAL A 39 -5.10 0.47 -23.18
C VAL A 39 -5.06 -0.65 -22.16
N ARG A 40 -4.28 -0.47 -21.08
CA ARG A 40 -4.09 -1.47 -20.02
C ARG A 40 -4.77 -1.01 -18.74
N LEU A 41 -5.85 -1.67 -18.34
CA LEU A 41 -6.55 -1.39 -17.10
C LEU A 41 -5.94 -2.10 -15.89
N GLY A 42 -5.02 -3.04 -16.12
CA GLY A 42 -4.38 -3.81 -15.05
C GLY A 42 -5.29 -4.88 -14.46
N THR A 43 -4.99 -5.27 -13.21
CA THR A 43 -5.83 -6.21 -12.46
C THR A 43 -6.98 -5.45 -11.79
N LEU A 44 -8.19 -5.93 -12.00
CA LEU A 44 -9.43 -5.38 -11.46
C LEU A 44 -10.14 -6.43 -10.63
N PHE A 45 -10.73 -6.03 -9.52
CA PHE A 45 -11.66 -6.90 -8.82
C PHE A 45 -12.98 -6.98 -9.60
N THR A 46 -13.49 -8.21 -9.74
CA THR A 46 -14.76 -8.44 -10.42
C THR A 46 -15.91 -7.80 -9.65
N LEU A 47 -16.99 -7.45 -10.35
CA LEU A 47 -18.17 -6.75 -9.84
C LEU A 47 -17.92 -5.34 -9.27
N GLY A 48 -16.68 -4.86 -9.34
CA GLY A 48 -16.28 -3.50 -8.98
C GLY A 48 -15.94 -2.66 -10.23
N PRO A 49 -16.12 -1.33 -10.20
CA PRO A 49 -15.69 -0.46 -11.29
C PRO A 49 -14.16 -0.34 -11.31
N SER A 50 -13.59 -0.27 -12.51
CA SER A 50 -12.17 0.09 -12.65
C SER A 50 -11.94 1.59 -12.40
N PRO A 51 -10.70 2.00 -12.12
CA PRO A 51 -10.27 3.36 -12.38
C PRO A 51 -10.50 3.73 -13.85
N THR A 52 -10.71 5.03 -14.10
CA THR A 52 -10.83 5.57 -15.45
C THR A 52 -9.45 5.69 -16.10
N HIS A 53 -9.25 5.02 -17.22
CA HIS A 53 -8.03 5.12 -18.02
C HIS A 53 -8.28 6.01 -19.24
N LYS A 54 -7.32 6.89 -19.54
CA LYS A 54 -7.41 7.83 -20.67
C LYS A 54 -6.32 7.59 -21.69
N PHE A 55 -6.65 7.82 -22.95
CA PHE A 55 -5.70 7.96 -24.04
C PHE A 55 -6.16 9.07 -25.00
N LEU A 56 -5.25 9.51 -25.87
CA LEU A 56 -5.53 10.53 -26.89
C LEU A 56 -5.66 9.87 -28.25
N VAL A 57 -6.62 10.35 -29.01
CA VAL A 57 -6.78 10.09 -30.44
C VAL A 57 -6.38 11.36 -31.18
N HIS A 58 -5.29 11.29 -31.92
CA HIS A 58 -4.71 12.44 -32.63
C HIS A 58 -5.07 12.40 -34.10
N ASN A 59 -5.43 13.55 -34.63
CA ASN A 59 -5.39 13.83 -36.04
C ASN A 59 -4.07 14.57 -36.33
N ARG A 60 -3.14 13.92 -37.01
CA ARG A 60 -1.83 14.50 -37.41
C ARG A 60 -1.81 14.90 -38.86
N ASN A 61 -2.97 14.95 -39.53
CA ASN A 61 -3.12 15.32 -40.90
C ASN A 61 -3.35 16.82 -41.06
N ASP A 62 -3.12 17.38 -42.22
CA ASP A 62 -3.25 18.80 -42.54
C ASP A 62 -4.72 19.23 -42.77
N LYS A 63 -5.69 18.32 -42.60
CA LYS A 63 -7.13 18.53 -42.69
C LYS A 63 -7.82 17.86 -41.50
N GLY A 64 -9.03 18.35 -41.17
CA GLY A 64 -9.90 17.68 -40.23
C GLY A 64 -10.25 16.26 -40.68
N ILE A 65 -10.49 15.36 -39.75
CA ILE A 65 -11.03 14.01 -40.03
C ILE A 65 -12.34 13.82 -39.27
N ILE A 66 -13.23 13.03 -39.86
CA ILE A 66 -14.44 12.56 -39.18
C ILE A 66 -14.31 11.06 -38.97
N ILE A 67 -14.31 10.66 -37.70
CA ILE A 67 -14.41 9.25 -37.32
C ILE A 67 -15.89 8.89 -37.37
N SER A 68 -16.29 8.18 -38.39
CA SER A 68 -17.70 7.86 -38.66
C SER A 68 -18.29 6.91 -37.63
N ARG A 69 -17.44 6.08 -36.98
CA ARG A 69 -17.86 5.17 -35.91
C ARG A 69 -16.74 4.88 -34.94
N ILE A 70 -17.03 4.96 -33.63
CA ILE A 70 -16.17 4.47 -32.55
C ILE A 70 -17.03 3.52 -31.70
N ALA A 71 -16.62 2.25 -31.56
CA ALA A 71 -17.30 1.28 -30.72
C ALA A 71 -16.36 0.11 -30.38
N PHE A 72 -16.74 -0.70 -29.40
CA PHE A 72 -16.09 -2.02 -29.25
C PHE A 72 -16.53 -2.95 -30.39
N ALA A 73 -15.55 -3.58 -31.04
CA ALA A 73 -15.80 -4.60 -32.06
C ALA A 73 -16.15 -5.95 -31.45
N ASP A 74 -15.41 -6.27 -30.39
CA ASP A 74 -15.54 -7.47 -29.59
C ASP A 74 -15.39 -7.07 -28.11
N ASP A 75 -16.41 -7.23 -27.34
CA ASP A 75 -16.38 -7.19 -25.88
C ASP A 75 -17.03 -8.48 -25.38
N PRO A 76 -16.22 -9.53 -25.13
CA PRO A 76 -16.76 -10.85 -24.82
C PRO A 76 -17.56 -10.88 -23.51
N THR A 77 -17.39 -9.86 -22.66
CA THR A 77 -18.03 -9.76 -21.37
C THR A 77 -19.12 -8.69 -21.30
N GLY A 78 -19.15 -7.75 -22.25
CA GLY A 78 -19.99 -6.54 -22.19
C GLY A 78 -19.60 -5.57 -21.07
N ALA A 79 -18.37 -5.74 -20.56
CA ALA A 79 -17.91 -5.10 -19.32
C ALA A 79 -17.32 -3.71 -19.55
N PHE A 80 -16.84 -3.41 -20.76
CA PHE A 80 -16.15 -2.17 -21.04
C PHE A 80 -17.08 -1.02 -21.40
N ARG A 81 -16.69 0.18 -21.01
CA ARG A 81 -17.42 1.43 -21.29
C ARG A 81 -16.47 2.47 -21.84
N LEU A 82 -16.98 3.31 -22.74
CA LEU A 82 -16.26 4.43 -23.34
C LEU A 82 -16.88 5.76 -22.95
N ASN A 83 -16.04 6.77 -22.82
CA ASN A 83 -16.40 8.16 -22.90
C ASN A 83 -15.50 8.82 -23.94
N VAL A 84 -16.10 9.39 -24.97
CA VAL A 84 -15.40 10.03 -26.08
C VAL A 84 -15.68 11.52 -26.02
N ASP A 85 -14.66 12.32 -25.83
CA ASP A 85 -14.72 13.78 -25.75
C ASP A 85 -15.82 14.30 -24.77
N GLY A 86 -15.90 13.67 -23.58
CA GLY A 86 -16.86 14.04 -22.54
C GLY A 86 -18.25 13.37 -22.66
N ILE A 87 -18.54 12.65 -23.75
CA ILE A 87 -19.81 11.96 -23.96
C ILE A 87 -19.63 10.47 -23.64
N SER A 88 -20.45 9.92 -22.73
CA SER A 88 -20.46 8.51 -22.38
C SER A 88 -21.39 7.72 -23.31
N GLY A 89 -20.95 6.55 -23.79
CA GLY A 89 -21.76 5.73 -24.69
C GLY A 89 -21.12 4.39 -25.02
N LYS A 90 -21.84 3.59 -25.80
CA LYS A 90 -21.33 2.31 -26.34
C LYS A 90 -20.87 2.45 -27.80
N GLU A 91 -21.45 3.42 -28.50
CA GLU A 91 -21.14 3.72 -29.90
C GLU A 91 -21.24 5.23 -30.12
N PHE A 92 -20.32 5.77 -30.89
CA PHE A 92 -20.25 7.18 -31.24
C PHE A 92 -20.13 7.32 -32.74
N SER A 93 -20.79 8.32 -33.29
CA SER A 93 -20.82 8.57 -34.74
C SER A 93 -20.41 10.00 -35.04
N ASN A 94 -19.74 10.18 -36.18
CA ASN A 94 -19.34 11.49 -36.69
C ASN A 94 -18.55 12.34 -35.71
N VAL A 95 -17.55 11.72 -35.05
CA VAL A 95 -16.64 12.41 -34.13
C VAL A 95 -15.58 13.14 -34.96
N GLU A 96 -15.62 14.47 -34.94
CA GLU A 96 -14.70 15.31 -35.68
C GLU A 96 -13.44 15.58 -34.86
N ILE A 97 -12.28 15.52 -35.51
CA ILE A 97 -11.00 15.98 -34.96
C ILE A 97 -10.37 16.92 -35.97
N ARG A 98 -10.18 18.19 -35.59
CA ARG A 98 -9.57 19.20 -36.45
C ARG A 98 -8.15 18.82 -36.86
N GLU A 99 -7.62 19.54 -37.86
CA GLU A 99 -6.23 19.40 -38.27
C GLU A 99 -5.28 19.59 -37.09
N ASN A 100 -4.26 18.71 -36.94
CA ASN A 100 -3.25 18.79 -35.90
C ASN A 100 -3.78 18.84 -34.45
N ASP A 101 -5.02 18.36 -34.21
CA ASP A 101 -5.69 18.33 -32.91
C ASP A 101 -5.88 16.91 -32.37
N SER A 102 -6.42 16.79 -31.17
CA SER A 102 -6.69 15.50 -30.52
C SER A 102 -7.89 15.58 -29.58
N ILE A 103 -8.53 14.43 -29.40
CA ILE A 103 -9.60 14.23 -28.41
C ILE A 103 -9.19 13.23 -27.33
N TYR A 104 -9.79 13.36 -26.15
CA TYR A 104 -9.65 12.37 -25.08
C TYR A 104 -10.66 11.24 -25.24
N VAL A 105 -10.18 10.03 -25.07
CA VAL A 105 -11.05 8.85 -24.91
C VAL A 105 -10.71 8.20 -23.57
N PHE A 106 -11.78 7.99 -22.76
CA PHE A 106 -11.70 7.35 -21.47
C PHE A 106 -12.32 5.96 -21.56
N VAL A 107 -11.67 5.01 -20.88
CA VAL A 107 -12.08 3.61 -20.81
C VAL A 107 -12.22 3.19 -19.35
N GLU A 108 -13.33 2.53 -19.04
CA GLU A 108 -13.62 1.90 -17.77
C GLU A 108 -14.12 0.48 -18.01
N ALA A 109 -14.01 -0.37 -16.99
CA ALA A 109 -14.56 -1.71 -17.01
C ALA A 109 -15.22 -2.10 -15.69
N THR A 110 -16.21 -2.98 -15.76
CA THR A 110 -16.76 -3.73 -14.62
C THR A 110 -16.81 -5.19 -15.04
N LEU A 111 -15.79 -5.96 -14.71
CA LEU A 111 -15.67 -7.35 -15.14
C LEU A 111 -16.63 -8.24 -14.35
N PRO A 112 -17.30 -9.22 -14.98
CA PRO A 112 -18.07 -10.24 -14.29
C PRO A 112 -17.15 -11.22 -13.56
N GLU A 113 -17.69 -11.98 -12.61
CA GLU A 113 -16.95 -13.08 -11.99
C GLU A 113 -16.52 -14.11 -13.04
N ASN A 114 -15.32 -14.65 -12.86
CA ASN A 114 -14.74 -15.65 -13.76
C ASN A 114 -14.80 -17.09 -13.21
N GLY A 115 -15.19 -17.24 -11.92
CA GLY A 115 -15.30 -18.53 -11.21
C GLY A 115 -13.96 -19.18 -10.88
N ARG A 116 -12.83 -18.42 -10.95
CA ARG A 116 -11.49 -18.94 -10.69
C ARG A 116 -10.82 -18.18 -9.55
N ASN A 117 -10.01 -18.86 -8.75
CA ASN A 117 -9.20 -18.23 -7.70
C ASN A 117 -7.89 -17.65 -8.25
N MET A 118 -7.94 -17.03 -9.43
CA MET A 118 -6.82 -16.38 -10.09
C MET A 118 -7.33 -15.29 -11.03
N ALA A 119 -6.47 -14.32 -11.34
CA ALA A 119 -6.77 -13.31 -12.34
C ALA A 119 -6.90 -13.95 -13.74
N VAL A 120 -7.95 -13.55 -14.48
CA VAL A 120 -8.21 -14.01 -15.86
C VAL A 120 -8.20 -12.82 -16.79
N ASP A 121 -7.39 -12.90 -17.84
CA ASP A 121 -7.28 -11.84 -18.83
C ASP A 121 -8.52 -11.75 -19.70
N VAL A 122 -8.99 -10.51 -19.91
CA VAL A 122 -10.05 -10.13 -20.82
C VAL A 122 -9.48 -9.11 -21.80
N ILE A 123 -9.67 -9.38 -23.10
CA ILE A 123 -9.21 -8.51 -24.18
C ILE A 123 -10.41 -8.12 -25.01
N ALA A 124 -10.53 -6.83 -25.29
CA ALA A 124 -11.51 -6.25 -26.20
C ALA A 124 -10.79 -5.30 -27.18
N HIS A 125 -11.43 -4.94 -28.28
CA HIS A 125 -10.87 -4.00 -29.26
C HIS A 125 -11.84 -2.86 -29.52
N ILE A 126 -11.33 -1.62 -29.40
CA ILE A 126 -12.03 -0.44 -29.87
C ILE A 126 -11.75 -0.29 -31.37
N GLU A 127 -12.80 -0.18 -32.18
CA GLU A 127 -12.70 0.14 -33.60
C GLU A 127 -12.99 1.62 -33.84
N PHE A 128 -12.18 2.21 -34.72
CA PHE A 128 -12.29 3.56 -35.22
C PHE A 128 -12.44 3.49 -36.76
N LEU A 129 -13.62 3.76 -37.27
CA LEU A 129 -13.87 3.79 -38.72
C LEU A 129 -13.71 5.23 -39.23
N THR A 130 -12.67 5.48 -40.03
CA THR A 130 -12.36 6.79 -40.58
C THR A 130 -12.08 6.66 -42.07
N ASN A 131 -12.74 7.44 -42.93
CA ASN A 131 -12.55 7.47 -44.37
C ASN A 131 -12.60 6.06 -44.99
N GLY A 132 -13.51 5.20 -44.50
CA GLY A 132 -13.68 3.83 -44.98
C GLY A 132 -12.64 2.80 -44.50
N VAL A 133 -11.68 3.20 -43.67
CA VAL A 133 -10.66 2.33 -43.08
C VAL A 133 -10.91 2.15 -41.58
N THR A 134 -10.78 0.92 -41.09
CA THR A 134 -10.96 0.59 -39.67
C THR A 134 -9.59 0.42 -39.01
N SER A 135 -9.34 1.23 -37.96
CA SER A 135 -8.22 1.07 -37.06
C SER A 135 -8.69 0.38 -35.79
N ARG A 136 -7.86 -0.48 -35.19
CA ARG A 136 -8.17 -1.22 -33.95
C ARG A 136 -7.18 -0.90 -32.86
N LEU A 137 -7.71 -0.62 -31.66
CA LEU A 137 -6.92 -0.40 -30.44
C LEU A 137 -7.30 -1.46 -29.39
N PRO A 138 -6.37 -2.35 -28.97
CA PRO A 138 -6.68 -3.33 -27.94
C PRO A 138 -6.82 -2.70 -26.56
N VAL A 139 -7.77 -3.21 -25.79
CA VAL A 139 -8.00 -2.92 -24.37
C VAL A 139 -7.83 -4.21 -23.58
N LYS A 140 -6.98 -4.19 -22.56
CA LYS A 140 -6.67 -5.36 -21.72
C LYS A 140 -6.97 -5.07 -20.25
N ALA A 141 -7.64 -6.02 -19.61
CA ALA A 141 -7.86 -6.07 -18.17
C ALA A 141 -7.72 -7.49 -17.66
N SER A 142 -7.37 -7.67 -16.38
CA SER A 142 -7.32 -8.98 -15.73
C SER A 142 -8.32 -9.00 -14.58
N GLY A 143 -9.39 -9.77 -14.69
CA GLY A 143 -10.44 -9.89 -13.66
C GLY A 143 -10.04 -10.87 -12.57
N ARG A 144 -10.10 -10.45 -11.30
CA ARG A 144 -9.86 -11.29 -10.14
C ARG A 144 -11.11 -11.34 -9.26
N ASP A 145 -11.62 -12.53 -9.03
CA ASP A 145 -12.78 -12.73 -8.16
C ASP A 145 -12.41 -12.46 -6.70
N VAL A 146 -13.29 -11.73 -6.01
CA VAL A 146 -13.19 -11.46 -4.57
C VAL A 146 -14.56 -11.54 -3.92
N GLU A 147 -14.59 -11.80 -2.63
CA GLU A 147 -15.77 -11.60 -1.80
C GLU A 147 -15.78 -10.12 -1.31
N HIS A 148 -16.90 -9.44 -1.49
CA HIS A 148 -17.03 -8.02 -1.11
C HIS A 148 -17.67 -7.89 0.28
N PHE A 149 -16.92 -7.37 1.25
CA PHE A 149 -17.46 -6.96 2.54
C PHE A 149 -17.80 -5.47 2.48
N ARG A 150 -19.10 -5.16 2.48
CA ARG A 150 -19.64 -3.80 2.40
C ARG A 150 -20.46 -3.49 3.64
N GLY A 151 -20.29 -2.27 4.15
CA GLY A 151 -20.87 -1.88 5.43
C GLY A 151 -20.21 -2.63 6.59
N ASN A 152 -19.99 -2.00 7.72
CA ASN A 152 -19.27 -2.54 8.88
C ASN A 152 -19.59 -4.02 9.17
N THR A 153 -18.77 -4.93 8.63
CA THR A 153 -18.94 -6.37 8.83
C THR A 153 -18.60 -6.74 10.26
N ARG A 154 -19.60 -7.20 11.03
CA ARG A 154 -19.44 -7.53 12.45
C ARG A 154 -19.26 -9.04 12.64
N ILE A 155 -18.19 -9.41 13.31
CA ILE A 155 -17.90 -10.78 13.73
C ILE A 155 -18.32 -10.90 15.18
N THR A 156 -19.50 -11.49 15.41
CA THR A 156 -20.15 -11.55 16.73
C THR A 156 -19.97 -12.89 17.45
N ALA A 157 -19.36 -13.87 16.78
CA ALA A 157 -19.02 -15.21 17.28
C ALA A 157 -17.72 -15.67 16.65
N ASP A 158 -17.10 -16.71 17.19
CA ASP A 158 -15.90 -17.31 16.64
C ASP A 158 -16.12 -17.67 15.17
N THR A 159 -15.33 -17.05 14.31
CA THR A 159 -15.47 -17.13 12.86
C THR A 159 -14.11 -17.38 12.22
N ARG A 160 -14.07 -18.41 11.37
CA ARG A 160 -12.95 -18.66 10.47
C ARG A 160 -13.33 -18.22 9.06
N LEU A 161 -12.54 -17.33 8.45
CA LEU A 161 -12.77 -16.92 7.06
C LEU A 161 -12.63 -18.10 6.11
N SER A 162 -13.41 -18.06 5.03
CA SER A 162 -13.27 -19.02 3.94
C SER A 162 -12.01 -18.72 3.13
N ASP A 163 -11.23 -19.71 2.77
CA ASP A 163 -10.03 -19.60 1.93
C ASP A 163 -10.32 -19.75 0.42
N LEU A 164 -11.60 -19.72 0.03
CA LEU A 164 -12.01 -19.94 -1.36
C LEU A 164 -11.75 -18.75 -2.26
N LYS A 165 -11.91 -17.52 -1.75
CA LYS A 165 -11.71 -16.27 -2.49
C LYS A 165 -11.03 -15.23 -1.61
N PRO A 166 -10.21 -14.34 -2.16
CA PRO A 166 -9.78 -13.13 -1.46
C PRO A 166 -10.99 -12.27 -1.05
N ILE A 167 -10.79 -11.41 -0.06
CA ILE A 167 -11.83 -10.52 0.44
C ILE A 167 -11.45 -9.07 0.11
N GLN A 168 -12.40 -8.27 -0.38
CA GLN A 168 -12.26 -6.82 -0.48
C GLN A 168 -13.21 -6.15 0.53
N VAL A 169 -12.63 -5.31 1.40
CA VAL A 169 -13.32 -4.63 2.50
C VAL A 169 -13.48 -3.15 2.15
N TYR A 170 -14.70 -2.63 2.12
CA TYR A 170 -14.99 -1.24 1.79
C TYR A 170 -15.10 -0.32 3.02
N ASP A 171 -15.52 -0.83 4.17
CA ASP A 171 -15.70 -0.03 5.37
C ASP A 171 -14.85 -0.57 6.52
N SER A 172 -15.33 -1.57 7.26
CA SER A 172 -14.53 -2.21 8.30
C SER A 172 -14.96 -3.64 8.56
N ILE A 173 -14.01 -4.41 9.11
CA ILE A 173 -14.31 -5.64 9.83
C ILE A 173 -14.17 -5.32 11.32
N VAL A 174 -15.21 -5.60 12.08
CA VAL A 174 -15.24 -5.38 13.55
C VAL A 174 -15.39 -6.72 14.24
N VAL A 175 -14.36 -7.15 14.97
CA VAL A 175 -14.42 -8.34 15.81
C VAL A 175 -14.96 -7.96 17.17
N GLU A 176 -16.16 -8.40 17.51
CA GLU A 176 -16.83 -8.04 18.74
C GLU A 176 -16.16 -8.68 19.95
N LYS A 177 -16.36 -8.06 21.11
CA LYS A 177 -15.87 -8.60 22.39
C LYS A 177 -16.35 -10.03 22.62
N GLY A 178 -15.40 -10.93 22.91
CA GLY A 178 -15.67 -12.35 23.15
C GLY A 178 -15.76 -13.20 21.87
N ALA A 179 -15.65 -12.60 20.68
CA ALA A 179 -15.54 -13.33 19.42
C ALA A 179 -14.07 -13.43 18.98
N THR A 180 -13.75 -14.48 18.23
CA THR A 180 -12.46 -14.68 17.60
C THR A 180 -12.58 -14.67 16.08
N LEU A 181 -11.84 -13.82 15.41
CA LEU A 181 -11.67 -13.90 13.95
C LEU A 181 -10.40 -14.70 13.63
N THR A 182 -10.57 -15.80 12.91
CA THR A 182 -9.45 -16.61 12.40
C THR A 182 -9.29 -16.39 10.90
N VAL A 183 -8.10 -15.92 10.50
CA VAL A 183 -7.68 -15.73 9.10
C VAL A 183 -6.78 -16.91 8.71
N PRO A 184 -7.22 -17.78 7.76
CA PRO A 184 -6.51 -19.00 7.40
C PRO A 184 -5.26 -18.72 6.53
N PRO A 185 -4.33 -19.69 6.40
CA PRO A 185 -3.14 -19.56 5.57
C PRO A 185 -3.45 -19.24 4.10
N GLY A 186 -2.71 -18.29 3.53
CA GLY A 186 -2.83 -17.89 2.13
C GLY A 186 -3.99 -16.94 1.84
N MET A 187 -4.74 -16.50 2.86
CA MET A 187 -5.79 -15.50 2.70
C MET A 187 -5.22 -14.16 2.29
N GLU A 188 -5.88 -13.50 1.35
CA GLU A 188 -5.61 -12.11 0.98
C GLU A 188 -6.84 -11.25 1.29
N ILE A 189 -6.64 -10.22 2.08
CA ILE A 189 -7.67 -9.24 2.42
C ILE A 189 -7.21 -7.89 1.91
N PHE A 190 -7.99 -7.30 1.02
CA PHE A 190 -7.76 -6.01 0.37
C PHE A 190 -8.68 -4.96 0.99
N PHE A 191 -8.11 -3.91 1.52
CA PHE A 191 -8.85 -2.85 2.16
C PHE A 191 -8.93 -1.62 1.26
N HIS A 192 -10.12 -1.07 1.12
CA HIS A 192 -10.40 0.10 0.29
C HIS A 192 -10.39 1.37 1.14
N ASP A 193 -9.62 2.36 0.72
CA ASP A 193 -9.58 3.71 1.27
C ASP A 193 -9.49 3.77 2.82
N ASP A 194 -10.52 4.26 3.52
CA ASP A 194 -10.57 4.37 4.99
C ASP A 194 -10.96 3.06 5.72
N ALA A 195 -11.05 1.94 5.00
CA ALA A 195 -11.38 0.66 5.60
C ALA A 195 -10.36 0.24 6.67
N ARG A 196 -10.81 -0.50 7.69
CA ARG A 196 -9.97 -0.93 8.81
C ARG A 196 -10.39 -2.28 9.38
N LEU A 197 -9.50 -2.89 10.15
CA LEU A 197 -9.80 -4.05 10.99
C LEU A 197 -9.78 -3.63 12.46
N VAL A 198 -10.95 -3.63 13.12
CA VAL A 198 -11.10 -3.27 14.55
C VAL A 198 -11.34 -4.53 15.35
N VAL A 199 -10.56 -4.73 16.40
CA VAL A 199 -10.59 -5.96 17.20
C VAL A 199 -10.92 -5.61 18.65
N HIS A 200 -12.16 -5.88 19.06
CA HIS A 200 -12.59 -5.83 20.47
C HIS A 200 -12.50 -7.21 21.14
N GLY A 201 -12.53 -8.28 20.36
CA GLY A 201 -12.35 -9.68 20.75
C GLY A 201 -10.91 -10.15 20.54
N SER A 202 -10.74 -11.22 19.76
CA SER A 202 -9.44 -11.80 19.45
C SER A 202 -9.21 -11.94 17.94
N LEU A 203 -7.99 -11.75 17.50
CA LEU A 203 -7.55 -11.95 16.12
C LEU A 203 -6.50 -13.06 16.05
N ARG A 204 -6.73 -14.05 15.20
CA ARG A 204 -5.77 -15.11 14.91
C ARG A 204 -5.48 -15.14 13.40
N VAL A 205 -4.29 -14.70 13.01
CA VAL A 205 -3.80 -14.80 11.64
C VAL A 205 -2.84 -15.99 11.56
N GLU A 206 -3.23 -17.02 10.81
CA GLU A 206 -2.56 -18.32 10.81
C GLU A 206 -1.81 -18.57 9.50
N GLY A 207 -1.04 -17.58 9.01
CA GLY A 207 -0.18 -17.77 7.85
C GLY A 207 0.93 -18.81 8.10
N THR A 208 1.48 -19.35 7.01
CA THR A 208 2.68 -20.21 7.02
C THR A 208 3.72 -19.65 6.06
N ALA A 209 4.93 -20.16 6.11
CA ALA A 209 6.00 -19.74 5.20
C ALA A 209 5.62 -19.97 3.72
N GLU A 210 4.92 -21.07 3.41
CA GLU A 210 4.46 -21.44 2.07
C GLU A 210 3.16 -20.70 1.66
N LYS A 211 2.36 -20.32 2.64
CA LYS A 211 1.06 -19.66 2.45
C LYS A 211 0.91 -18.47 3.40
N PRO A 212 1.67 -17.40 3.20
CA PRO A 212 1.54 -16.21 4.04
C PRO A 212 0.16 -15.56 3.85
N VAL A 213 -0.30 -14.85 4.87
CA VAL A 213 -1.50 -14.04 4.80
C VAL A 213 -1.13 -12.62 4.36
N ALA A 214 -1.96 -12.00 3.52
CA ALA A 214 -1.78 -10.61 3.11
C ALA A 214 -2.95 -9.74 3.58
N LEU A 215 -2.63 -8.66 4.31
CA LEU A 215 -3.54 -7.56 4.66
C LEU A 215 -2.99 -6.29 4.01
N THR A 216 -3.64 -5.80 2.96
CA THR A 216 -3.05 -4.75 2.10
C THR A 216 -4.11 -3.82 1.53
N GLY A 217 -3.70 -2.66 1.00
CA GLY A 217 -4.57 -1.82 0.19
C GLY A 217 -4.99 -2.53 -1.10
N ASP A 218 -6.06 -2.05 -1.70
CA ASP A 218 -6.68 -2.65 -2.89
C ASP A 218 -6.23 -2.04 -4.21
N ARG A 219 -5.20 -1.19 -4.21
CA ARG A 219 -4.68 -0.54 -5.40
C ARG A 219 -3.55 -1.34 -6.03
N PHE A 220 -3.72 -1.68 -7.30
CA PHE A 220 -2.73 -2.41 -8.10
C PHE A 220 -2.05 -1.50 -9.13
N GLY A 221 -0.96 -1.99 -9.70
CA GLY A 221 -0.22 -1.28 -10.73
C GLY A 221 0.70 -0.19 -10.18
N TYR A 222 0.73 0.96 -10.85
CA TYR A 222 1.72 2.00 -10.61
C TYR A 222 1.07 3.37 -10.39
N VAL A 223 1.56 4.12 -9.43
CA VAL A 223 1.21 5.54 -9.20
C VAL A 223 1.80 6.41 -10.31
N ALA A 224 3.05 6.13 -10.68
CA ALA A 224 3.81 6.76 -11.74
C ALA A 224 4.75 5.72 -12.37
N ALA A 225 5.42 6.11 -13.46
CA ALA A 225 6.38 5.20 -14.09
C ALA A 225 7.37 4.64 -13.06
N LYS A 226 7.39 3.32 -12.88
CA LYS A 226 8.24 2.55 -11.96
C LYS A 226 7.89 2.63 -10.47
N ILE A 227 6.86 3.37 -10.02
CA ILE A 227 6.48 3.43 -8.61
C ILE A 227 5.22 2.59 -8.39
N PRO A 228 5.34 1.36 -7.89
CA PRO A 228 4.18 0.51 -7.67
C PRO A 228 3.35 0.98 -6.47
N TYR A 229 2.03 0.80 -6.53
CA TYR A 229 1.14 1.05 -5.39
C TYR A 229 1.50 0.19 -4.17
N GLU A 230 2.13 -0.94 -4.38
CA GLU A 230 2.56 -1.87 -3.34
C GLU A 230 3.46 -1.25 -2.27
N ILE A 231 4.26 -0.23 -2.61
CA ILE A 231 5.15 0.46 -1.68
C ILE A 231 4.58 1.78 -1.16
N MET A 232 3.36 2.16 -1.57
CA MET A 232 2.72 3.39 -1.13
C MET A 232 1.96 3.18 0.17
N SER A 233 2.19 4.04 1.14
CA SER A 233 1.44 4.07 2.40
C SER A 233 0.08 4.77 2.25
N GLY A 234 -0.80 4.62 3.26
CA GLY A 234 -2.03 5.40 3.36
C GLY A 234 -3.14 4.97 2.40
N GLN A 235 -3.23 3.68 2.11
CA GLN A 235 -4.31 3.13 1.28
C GLN A 235 -5.48 2.58 2.09
N TRP A 236 -5.27 2.31 3.38
CA TRP A 236 -6.28 1.89 4.36
C TRP A 236 -5.82 2.23 5.78
N ARG A 237 -6.73 2.20 6.75
CA ARG A 237 -6.41 2.64 8.11
C ARG A 237 -5.39 1.77 8.81
N GLY A 238 -5.55 0.47 8.80
CA GLY A 238 -4.70 -0.49 9.54
C GLY A 238 -5.50 -1.39 10.46
N VAL A 239 -4.80 -2.00 11.43
CA VAL A 239 -5.36 -2.90 12.44
C VAL A 239 -5.35 -2.22 13.79
N GLU A 240 -6.51 -2.16 14.45
CA GLU A 240 -6.72 -1.50 15.74
C GLU A 240 -7.21 -2.52 16.77
N PHE A 241 -6.49 -2.63 17.89
CA PHE A 241 -6.88 -3.47 19.02
C PHE A 241 -7.33 -2.58 20.18
N SER A 242 -8.57 -2.78 20.64
CA SER A 242 -9.14 -2.01 21.74
C SER A 242 -8.72 -2.56 23.12
N GLU A 243 -9.08 -1.86 24.17
CA GLU A 243 -8.86 -2.23 25.58
C GLU A 243 -9.38 -3.63 25.93
N THR A 244 -10.47 -4.08 25.31
CA THR A 244 -11.08 -5.38 25.59
C THR A 244 -10.48 -6.52 24.79
N SER A 245 -9.67 -6.21 23.78
CA SER A 245 -9.02 -7.22 22.94
C SER A 245 -7.94 -7.97 23.72
N ARG A 246 -7.78 -9.26 23.42
CA ARG A 246 -6.79 -10.13 24.07
C ARG A 246 -6.46 -11.35 23.25
N ASP A 247 -5.37 -12.04 23.59
CA ASP A 247 -4.94 -13.30 22.98
C ASP A 247 -4.77 -13.21 21.46
N ASN A 248 -4.27 -12.05 20.99
CA ASN A 248 -4.07 -11.84 19.58
C ASN A 248 -2.78 -12.51 19.10
N TYR A 249 -2.89 -13.19 17.97
CA TYR A 249 -1.79 -13.91 17.36
C TYR A 249 -1.72 -13.65 15.85
N ILE A 250 -0.54 -13.25 15.37
CA ILE A 250 -0.27 -13.01 13.95
C ILE A 250 0.97 -13.79 13.57
N SER A 251 0.87 -14.67 12.58
CA SER A 251 1.95 -15.50 12.08
C SER A 251 2.05 -15.42 10.56
N HIS A 252 3.26 -15.27 10.02
CA HIS A 252 3.56 -15.24 8.59
C HIS A 252 2.58 -14.36 7.80
N ALA A 253 2.44 -13.12 8.25
CA ALA A 253 1.57 -12.14 7.62
C ALA A 253 2.39 -11.01 6.99
N SER A 254 1.88 -10.47 5.88
CA SER A 254 2.33 -9.22 5.28
C SER A 254 1.24 -8.17 5.44
N ILE A 255 1.45 -7.22 6.36
CA ILE A 255 0.54 -6.09 6.62
C ILE A 255 1.20 -4.85 6.04
N ARG A 256 0.54 -4.20 5.07
CA ARG A 256 1.18 -3.09 4.35
C ARG A 256 0.20 -2.05 3.82
N ASN A 257 0.75 -0.90 3.41
CA ASN A 257 0.03 0.23 2.81
C ASN A 257 -0.92 0.96 3.76
N THR A 258 -0.67 0.89 5.05
CA THR A 258 -1.55 1.43 6.08
C THR A 258 -1.37 2.94 6.29
N MET A 259 -2.37 3.55 6.91
CA MET A 259 -2.29 4.89 7.49
C MET A 259 -1.61 4.80 8.88
N GLU A 260 -2.10 3.91 9.74
CA GLU A 260 -1.75 3.84 11.16
C GLU A 260 -0.89 2.61 11.52
N GLY A 261 -0.77 1.61 10.62
CA GLY A 261 -0.10 0.34 10.94
C GLY A 261 -0.94 -0.58 11.82
N ILE A 262 -0.29 -1.17 12.83
CA ILE A 262 -0.93 -1.89 13.93
C ILE A 262 -0.94 -0.97 15.14
N VAL A 263 -2.12 -0.73 15.71
CA VAL A 263 -2.30 0.12 16.90
C VAL A 263 -2.89 -0.73 18.02
N LEU A 264 -2.21 -0.72 19.17
CA LEU A 264 -2.71 -1.25 20.43
C LEU A 264 -2.76 -0.07 21.43
N ASP A 265 -3.96 0.28 21.87
CA ASP A 265 -4.15 1.37 22.81
C ASP A 265 -4.85 0.84 24.07
N HIS A 266 -4.11 0.82 25.21
CA HIS A 266 -4.56 0.26 26.48
C HIS A 266 -5.11 -1.19 26.37
N THR A 267 -4.65 -1.92 25.34
CA THR A 267 -5.08 -3.30 25.09
C THR A 267 -4.62 -4.21 26.23
N PHE A 268 -5.54 -5.00 26.77
CA PHE A 268 -5.28 -5.83 27.93
C PHE A 268 -4.13 -6.83 27.73
N TYR A 269 -3.23 -6.90 28.70
CA TYR A 269 -2.11 -7.85 28.74
C TYR A 269 -1.78 -8.26 30.19
N THR A 270 -1.03 -9.34 30.34
CA THR A 270 -0.37 -9.73 31.59
C THR A 270 1.11 -10.03 31.29
N PRO A 271 1.99 -10.12 32.31
CA PRO A 271 3.38 -10.53 32.09
C PRO A 271 3.55 -11.87 31.35
N GLU A 272 2.58 -12.81 31.52
CA GLU A 272 2.59 -14.13 30.91
C GLU A 272 1.85 -14.18 29.55
N SER A 273 0.97 -13.20 29.28
CA SER A 273 0.15 -13.16 28.07
C SER A 273 0.14 -11.75 27.47
N PRO A 274 0.98 -11.52 26.47
CA PRO A 274 0.98 -10.24 25.75
C PRO A 274 -0.35 -10.00 25.04
N ALA A 275 -0.72 -8.74 24.87
CA ALA A 275 -1.90 -8.35 24.11
C ALA A 275 -1.80 -8.80 22.63
N LEU A 276 -0.58 -8.77 22.09
CA LEU A 276 -0.27 -9.23 20.74
C LEU A 276 1.02 -10.06 20.75
N ARG A 277 0.92 -11.27 20.18
CA ARG A 277 2.09 -12.05 19.75
C ARG A 277 2.14 -12.06 18.23
N ILE A 278 3.24 -11.56 17.67
CA ILE A 278 3.46 -11.52 16.22
C ILE A 278 4.77 -12.21 15.85
N VAL A 279 4.71 -13.16 14.90
CA VAL A 279 5.88 -13.96 14.53
C VAL A 279 6.04 -14.05 13.01
N ASN A 280 7.30 -14.04 12.56
CA ASN A 280 7.67 -14.25 11.15
C ASN A 280 6.83 -13.39 10.17
N SER A 281 6.54 -12.16 10.54
CA SER A 281 5.62 -11.29 9.82
C SER A 281 6.28 -9.98 9.41
N GLN A 282 5.72 -9.34 8.39
CA GLN A 282 6.16 -8.06 7.88
C GLN A 282 5.06 -7.01 8.07
N VAL A 283 5.41 -5.88 8.69
CA VAL A 283 4.54 -4.70 8.77
C VAL A 283 5.27 -3.53 8.15
N ARG A 284 4.78 -3.03 7.02
CA ARG A 284 5.52 -2.05 6.24
C ARG A 284 4.65 -1.04 5.48
N ASN A 285 5.29 0.02 5.03
CA ASN A 285 4.67 1.09 4.24
C ASN A 285 3.47 1.72 4.97
N SER A 286 3.72 2.26 6.17
CA SER A 286 2.74 3.01 6.95
C SER A 286 2.95 4.52 6.84
N LYS A 287 1.89 5.30 6.98
CA LYS A 287 1.98 6.76 7.05
C LYS A 287 2.40 7.26 8.43
N ASN A 288 1.98 6.57 9.50
CA ASN A 288 2.40 6.86 10.87
C ASN A 288 3.45 5.83 11.32
N TYR A 289 3.19 5.08 12.35
CA TYR A 289 4.03 3.94 12.76
C TYR A 289 3.62 2.68 12.00
N THR A 290 4.53 1.72 11.87
CA THR A 290 4.14 0.35 11.50
C THR A 290 3.51 -0.38 12.70
N LEU A 291 3.99 -0.09 13.91
CA LEU A 291 3.43 -0.58 15.18
C LEU A 291 3.44 0.55 16.21
N LEU A 292 2.29 0.87 16.77
CA LEU A 292 2.15 1.78 17.90
C LEU A 292 1.50 1.03 19.07
N ALA A 293 2.20 0.93 20.18
CA ALA A 293 1.76 0.23 21.37
C ALA A 293 1.76 1.19 22.57
N ILE A 294 0.58 1.46 23.12
CA ILE A 294 0.36 2.39 24.25
C ILE A 294 -0.19 1.57 25.41
N HIS A 295 0.51 1.55 26.55
CA HIS A 295 0.14 0.84 27.78
C HIS A 295 -0.37 -0.58 27.56
N THR A 296 0.43 -1.37 26.85
CA THR A 296 0.05 -2.73 26.45
C THR A 296 1.29 -3.65 26.41
N GLY A 297 1.11 -4.91 26.06
CA GLY A 297 2.18 -5.89 25.93
C GLY A 297 2.29 -6.43 24.50
N VAL A 298 3.49 -6.38 23.93
CA VAL A 298 3.78 -6.94 22.59
C VAL A 298 4.97 -7.89 22.66
N GLU A 299 4.80 -9.09 22.10
CA GLU A 299 5.88 -10.04 21.84
C GLU A 299 6.03 -10.23 20.33
N ALA A 300 7.20 -9.90 19.79
CA ALA A 300 7.49 -10.03 18.37
C ALA A 300 8.75 -10.86 18.14
N ALA A 301 8.69 -11.78 17.17
CA ALA A 301 9.83 -12.63 16.86
C ALA A 301 9.98 -12.89 15.35
N GLY A 302 11.20 -12.70 14.82
CA GLY A 302 11.47 -12.88 13.39
C GLY A 302 10.71 -11.92 12.49
N CYS A 303 10.37 -10.73 12.98
CA CYS A 303 9.52 -9.79 12.27
C CYS A 303 10.31 -8.66 11.58
N GLU A 304 9.73 -8.15 10.51
CA GLU A 304 10.21 -6.99 9.78
C GLU A 304 9.20 -5.84 9.93
N PHE A 305 9.62 -4.75 10.57
CA PHE A 305 8.88 -3.51 10.69
C PHE A 305 9.62 -2.44 9.88
N THR A 306 9.06 -2.00 8.76
CA THR A 306 9.83 -1.18 7.82
C THR A 306 9.01 -0.12 7.09
N ASP A 307 9.69 0.93 6.67
CA ASP A 307 9.22 1.96 5.74
C ASP A 307 7.94 2.69 6.19
N ALA A 308 8.12 3.61 7.08
CA ALA A 308 7.04 4.49 7.51
C ALA A 308 7.46 5.97 7.42
N SER A 309 6.49 6.86 7.19
CA SER A 309 6.82 8.28 7.05
C SER A 309 7.06 8.98 8.39
N TYR A 310 6.55 8.46 9.50
CA TYR A 310 6.85 9.00 10.82
C TYR A 310 7.94 8.15 11.50
N GLY A 311 7.61 7.10 12.21
CA GLY A 311 8.53 6.18 12.88
C GLY A 311 8.17 4.73 12.60
N ILE A 312 9.07 3.79 12.91
CA ILE A 312 8.76 2.39 12.65
C ILE A 312 7.95 1.82 13.81
N VAL A 313 8.47 1.86 15.04
CA VAL A 313 7.79 1.35 16.23
C VAL A 313 7.74 2.43 17.31
N GLY A 314 6.55 2.67 17.86
CA GLY A 314 6.32 3.52 19.02
C GLY A 314 5.87 2.68 20.21
N LEU A 315 6.62 2.72 21.32
CA LEU A 315 6.32 2.02 22.57
C LEU A 315 6.15 3.06 23.67
N ILE A 316 4.93 3.21 24.18
CA ILE A 316 4.58 4.20 25.21
C ILE A 316 4.08 3.45 26.45
N GLY A 317 4.93 3.22 27.44
CA GLY A 317 4.62 2.36 28.58
C GLY A 317 4.39 0.89 28.17
N GLY A 318 4.11 0.02 29.15
CA GLY A 318 3.81 -1.39 28.90
C GLY A 318 5.03 -2.32 28.88
N ALA A 319 4.83 -3.58 28.45
CA ALA A 319 5.85 -4.61 28.49
C ALA A 319 6.06 -5.24 27.10
N HIS A 320 7.27 -5.15 26.56
CA HIS A 320 7.55 -5.52 25.18
C HIS A 320 8.78 -6.40 25.04
N SER A 321 8.73 -7.36 24.12
CA SER A 321 9.86 -8.22 23.79
C SER A 321 9.96 -8.38 22.26
N PHE A 322 11.14 -8.09 21.73
CA PHE A 322 11.45 -8.20 20.30
C PHE A 322 12.70 -9.07 20.12
N SER A 323 12.58 -10.16 19.38
CA SER A 323 13.69 -11.02 19.08
C SER A 323 13.83 -11.28 17.59
N HIS A 324 15.08 -11.20 17.06
CA HIS A 324 15.37 -11.36 15.63
C HIS A 324 14.51 -10.45 14.72
N CYS A 325 14.25 -9.23 15.17
CA CYS A 325 13.44 -8.28 14.43
C CYS A 325 14.30 -7.27 13.66
N THR A 326 13.77 -6.79 12.54
CA THR A 326 14.37 -5.71 11.77
C THR A 326 13.48 -4.49 11.82
N PHE A 327 14.01 -3.36 12.33
CA PHE A 327 13.38 -2.06 12.34
C PHE A 327 14.17 -1.17 11.38
N ALA A 328 13.67 -1.00 10.15
CA ALA A 328 14.41 -0.26 9.14
C ALA A 328 13.56 0.75 8.40
N ASN A 329 14.06 1.98 8.28
CA ASN A 329 13.31 3.04 7.60
C ASN A 329 14.08 3.62 6.42
N TYR A 330 13.65 3.28 5.22
CA TYR A 330 14.14 3.81 3.97
C TYR A 330 13.03 4.50 3.17
N TYR A 331 11.96 4.92 3.83
CA TYR A 331 10.82 5.59 3.21
C TYR A 331 11.23 6.75 2.30
N LEU A 332 10.58 6.85 1.13
CA LEU A 332 11.00 7.75 0.04
C LEU A 332 10.07 8.93 -0.22
N PHE A 333 8.80 8.81 0.15
CA PHE A 333 7.76 9.68 -0.39
C PHE A 333 7.54 10.97 0.41
N THR A 334 8.07 11.03 1.63
CA THR A 334 8.14 12.25 2.46
C THR A 334 9.42 12.24 3.31
N ALA A 335 9.70 13.34 4.00
CA ALA A 335 10.69 13.33 5.07
C ALA A 335 10.23 12.36 6.18
N ILE A 336 11.18 11.67 6.81
CA ILE A 336 10.93 10.79 7.95
C ILE A 336 10.81 11.68 9.18
N GLY A 337 9.66 11.60 9.89
CA GLY A 337 9.32 12.49 10.99
C GLY A 337 9.87 12.07 12.36
N GLY A 338 10.23 10.79 12.54
CA GLY A 338 10.68 10.24 13.82
C GLY A 338 11.75 9.17 13.69
N PRO A 339 12.18 8.56 14.82
CA PRO A 339 13.18 7.49 14.84
C PRO A 339 12.60 6.15 14.38
N ALA A 340 13.46 5.17 14.15
CA ALA A 340 13.00 3.81 13.92
C ALA A 340 12.28 3.24 15.15
N VAL A 341 12.80 3.47 16.36
CA VAL A 341 12.17 3.06 17.60
C VAL A 341 12.00 4.29 18.52
N GLN A 342 10.76 4.64 18.81
CA GLN A 342 10.39 5.65 19.79
C GLN A 342 10.01 4.96 21.09
N LEU A 343 10.69 5.32 22.18
CA LEU A 343 10.40 4.86 23.55
C LEU A 343 9.91 6.06 24.37
N ALA A 344 8.82 5.89 25.10
CA ALA A 344 8.29 6.93 25.97
C ALA A 344 7.57 6.35 27.20
N HIS A 345 7.48 7.13 28.27
CA HIS A 345 6.50 6.93 29.32
C HIS A 345 5.17 7.56 28.91
N LEU A 346 4.18 7.44 29.79
CA LEU A 346 2.92 8.17 29.68
C LEU A 346 3.15 9.67 29.49
N ASP A 347 2.32 10.27 28.62
CA ASP A 347 2.13 11.70 28.63
C ASP A 347 1.67 12.17 30.01
N ALA A 348 2.26 13.27 30.49
CA ALA A 348 1.95 13.88 31.78
C ALA A 348 0.48 14.34 31.90
N ASP A 349 -0.28 14.33 30.84
CA ASP A 349 -1.70 14.67 30.80
C ASP A 349 -2.63 13.58 31.38
N HIS A 350 -2.10 12.39 31.64
CA HIS A 350 -2.79 11.33 32.38
C HIS A 350 -2.25 11.22 33.81
N THR A 351 -2.13 12.37 34.49
CA THR A 351 -1.96 12.35 35.94
C THR A 351 -3.23 11.73 36.51
N SER A 352 -3.11 10.49 37.01
CA SER A 352 -4.11 9.88 37.88
C SER A 352 -4.53 10.88 38.95
N GLU A 353 -5.84 11.05 39.16
CA GLU A 353 -6.34 11.74 40.33
C GLU A 353 -5.64 11.16 41.56
N GLU A 354 -5.23 12.02 42.50
CA GLU A 354 -4.53 11.65 43.76
C GLU A 354 -5.23 10.44 44.40
N GLY A 355 -4.61 9.27 44.33
CA GLY A 355 -5.08 8.06 44.99
C GLY A 355 -4.89 6.74 44.22
N ASP A 356 -4.72 6.75 42.91
CA ASP A 356 -4.42 5.54 42.12
C ASP A 356 -2.93 5.48 41.73
N GLU A 357 -2.06 5.41 42.71
CA GLU A 357 -0.66 4.96 42.54
C GLU A 357 -0.58 3.44 42.26
N ALA A 358 -1.63 2.81 41.81
CA ALA A 358 -1.57 1.47 41.24
C ALA A 358 -0.82 1.57 39.89
N ALA A 359 0.50 1.70 40.04
CA ALA A 359 1.54 1.40 39.06
C ALA A 359 1.06 1.39 37.62
N LEU A 360 0.96 2.57 37.01
CA LEU A 360 1.01 2.66 35.57
C LEU A 360 2.26 1.88 35.10
N PRO A 361 2.17 0.90 34.19
CA PRO A 361 3.30 0.09 33.84
C PRO A 361 4.38 0.98 33.24
N TYR A 362 5.50 1.13 33.97
CA TYR A 362 6.72 1.69 33.41
C TYR A 362 7.01 0.94 32.11
N LEU A 363 7.60 1.61 31.12
CA LEU A 363 8.04 0.95 29.91
C LEU A 363 9.08 -0.12 30.28
N SER A 364 8.79 -1.37 29.98
CA SER A 364 9.76 -2.47 29.95
C SER A 364 9.90 -2.96 28.52
N ALA A 365 11.13 -2.96 27.97
CA ALA A 365 11.36 -3.41 26.62
C ALA A 365 12.67 -4.16 26.50
N THR A 366 12.64 -5.32 25.84
CA THR A 366 13.84 -6.10 25.53
C THR A 366 13.94 -6.32 24.03
N PHE A 367 15.09 -5.96 23.47
CA PHE A 367 15.44 -6.22 22.09
C PHE A 367 16.62 -7.20 22.04
N THR A 368 16.45 -8.32 21.35
CA THR A 368 17.50 -9.35 21.24
C THR A 368 17.76 -9.67 19.78
N ASN A 369 19.04 -9.76 19.38
CA ASN A 369 19.45 -10.12 18.02
C ASN A 369 18.72 -9.30 16.93
N SER A 370 18.46 -8.04 17.19
CA SER A 370 17.62 -7.19 16.34
C SER A 370 18.43 -6.10 15.65
N ILE A 371 17.94 -5.59 14.54
CA ILE A 371 18.60 -4.52 13.77
C ILE A 371 17.72 -3.30 13.80
N ILE A 372 18.25 -2.15 14.23
CA ILE A 372 17.57 -0.85 14.27
C ILE A 372 18.38 0.11 13.41
N TYR A 373 17.90 0.37 12.17
CA TYR A 373 18.69 1.09 11.17
C TYR A 373 17.81 1.84 10.18
N GLY A 374 18.40 2.75 9.41
CA GLY A 374 17.69 3.44 8.33
C GLY A 374 18.12 4.89 8.14
N ASN A 375 17.30 5.67 7.45
CA ASN A 375 17.63 7.06 7.11
C ASN A 375 17.32 8.07 8.23
N GLY A 376 16.41 7.76 9.14
CA GLY A 376 16.11 8.56 10.35
C GLY A 376 17.06 8.25 11.51
N GLY A 377 16.69 8.68 12.71
CA GLY A 377 17.30 8.19 13.97
C GLY A 377 17.00 6.72 14.18
N ASP A 378 17.84 6.03 14.93
CA ASP A 378 17.57 4.63 15.31
C ASP A 378 16.64 4.57 16.53
N ILE A 379 17.07 5.06 17.70
CA ILE A 379 16.27 5.06 18.93
C ILE A 379 16.14 6.47 19.46
N SER A 380 14.95 6.83 19.91
CA SER A 380 14.70 8.03 20.71
C SER A 380 13.93 7.65 21.97
N HIS A 381 14.36 8.16 23.10
CA HIS A 381 13.77 7.85 24.41
C HIS A 381 13.49 9.08 25.27
N GLY A 382 13.82 10.31 24.79
CA GLY A 382 13.65 11.54 25.57
C GLY A 382 14.33 11.46 26.94
N ASP A 383 13.60 11.80 27.98
CA ASP A 383 14.07 11.75 29.38
C ASP A 383 13.72 10.41 30.08
N LEU A 384 13.41 9.37 29.31
CA LEU A 384 13.06 8.06 29.83
C LEU A 384 14.22 7.48 30.66
N ASP A 385 13.92 7.03 31.87
CA ASP A 385 14.82 6.18 32.63
C ASP A 385 14.90 4.80 31.96
N PHE A 386 16.10 4.41 31.52
CA PHE A 386 16.35 3.14 30.84
C PHE A 386 16.36 1.92 31.79
N SER A 387 15.98 2.08 33.06
CA SER A 387 16.12 1.01 34.07
C SER A 387 15.46 -0.33 33.70
N GLN A 388 14.50 -0.34 32.77
CA GLN A 388 13.78 -1.54 32.32
C GLN A 388 13.90 -1.76 30.80
N VAL A 389 14.86 -1.14 30.12
CA VAL A 389 15.07 -1.29 28.67
C VAL A 389 16.43 -1.93 28.41
N TYR A 390 16.46 -3.03 27.68
CA TYR A 390 17.66 -3.80 27.39
C TYR A 390 17.78 -4.16 25.91
N LEU A 391 19.00 -4.01 25.38
CA LEU A 391 19.34 -4.39 24.02
C LEU A 391 20.51 -5.38 24.02
N TYR A 392 20.25 -6.60 23.63
CA TYR A 392 21.23 -7.68 23.58
C TYR A 392 21.57 -8.01 22.14
N ARG A 393 22.87 -7.88 21.77
CA ARG A 393 23.39 -8.20 20.42
C ARG A 393 22.60 -7.54 19.30
N CYS A 394 22.20 -6.30 19.50
CA CYS A 394 21.52 -5.52 18.48
C CYS A 394 22.52 -4.78 17.59
N LEU A 395 22.19 -4.60 16.31
CA LEU A 395 22.91 -3.70 15.42
C LEU A 395 22.22 -2.35 15.41
N LEU A 396 22.95 -1.29 15.76
CA LEU A 396 22.47 0.08 15.86
C LEU A 396 23.15 0.99 14.84
N LYS A 397 22.43 1.94 14.30
CA LYS A 397 22.97 2.94 13.38
C LYS A 397 23.87 3.95 14.08
N SER A 398 23.49 4.38 15.28
CA SER A 398 24.25 5.33 16.08
C SER A 398 25.59 4.77 16.50
N ASN A 399 26.54 5.67 16.78
CA ASN A 399 27.77 5.32 17.45
C ASN A 399 27.52 5.28 18.97
N GLY A 400 28.05 4.32 19.64
CA GLY A 400 27.90 4.13 21.07
C GLY A 400 28.90 3.12 21.63
N THR A 401 28.73 2.78 22.87
CA THR A 401 29.52 1.75 23.59
C THR A 401 28.55 0.95 24.45
N ASP A 402 28.88 -0.30 24.68
CA ASP A 402 28.12 -1.17 25.56
C ASP A 402 28.17 -0.68 27.02
N ASP A 403 27.09 -0.92 27.73
CA ASP A 403 26.88 -0.66 29.14
C ASP A 403 25.94 -1.73 29.75
N ASP A 404 25.32 -1.45 30.90
CA ASP A 404 24.40 -2.38 31.57
C ASP A 404 23.10 -2.62 30.76
N HIS A 405 22.75 -1.73 29.83
CA HIS A 405 21.53 -1.79 29.01
C HIS A 405 21.78 -2.19 27.55
N PHE A 406 22.99 -1.99 27.08
CA PHE A 406 23.42 -2.33 25.72
C PHE A 406 24.54 -3.35 25.80
N VAL A 407 24.24 -4.61 25.53
CA VAL A 407 25.15 -5.74 25.76
C VAL A 407 25.52 -6.41 24.45
N ASP A 408 26.80 -6.50 24.14
CA ASP A 408 27.35 -7.10 22.91
C ASP A 408 26.79 -6.49 21.61
N CYS A 409 26.47 -5.19 21.60
CA CYS A 409 25.84 -4.52 20.46
C CYS A 409 26.85 -4.16 19.35
N LEU A 410 26.38 -4.11 18.11
CA LEU A 410 27.15 -3.67 16.94
C LEU A 410 26.80 -2.21 16.64
N TRP A 411 27.67 -1.28 17.02
CA TRP A 411 27.47 0.15 16.88
C TRP A 411 27.99 0.71 15.54
N GLY A 412 27.20 1.58 14.90
CA GLY A 412 27.60 2.33 13.71
C GLY A 412 27.94 1.46 12.49
N LYS A 413 27.43 0.25 12.42
CA LYS A 413 27.68 -0.68 11.31
C LYS A 413 26.51 -0.72 10.35
N ASP A 414 26.82 -0.71 9.03
CA ASP A 414 25.81 -0.90 7.98
C ASP A 414 25.36 -2.37 7.95
N PRO A 415 24.07 -2.68 8.10
CA PRO A 415 23.55 -4.04 8.01
C PRO A 415 23.64 -4.65 6.61
N GLN A 416 23.95 -3.87 5.59
CA GLN A 416 24.13 -4.33 4.20
C GLN A 416 22.91 -5.09 3.64
N TYR A 417 21.76 -4.43 3.60
CA TYR A 417 20.56 -4.99 2.99
C TYR A 417 20.66 -5.08 1.45
N TYR A 418 19.82 -5.91 0.84
CA TYR A 418 19.65 -5.92 -0.61
C TYR A 418 18.81 -4.74 -1.14
N THR A 419 18.28 -3.91 -0.27
CA THR A 419 17.50 -2.71 -0.61
C THR A 419 18.26 -1.77 -1.54
N ARG A 420 17.57 -1.33 -2.61
CA ARG A 420 18.04 -0.32 -3.58
C ARG A 420 16.93 0.71 -3.77
N ARG A 421 17.03 1.82 -3.06
CA ARG A 421 15.99 2.88 -3.03
C ARG A 421 15.76 3.52 -4.39
N GLU A 422 16.81 3.72 -5.17
CA GLU A 422 16.78 4.29 -6.52
C GLU A 422 16.00 3.44 -7.52
N ASP A 423 15.88 2.15 -7.25
CA ASP A 423 15.11 1.20 -8.07
C ASP A 423 13.72 0.90 -7.48
N TYR A 424 13.33 1.55 -6.38
CA TYR A 424 12.12 1.23 -5.61
C TYR A 424 12.05 -0.24 -5.15
N HIS A 425 13.22 -0.84 -4.90
CA HIS A 425 13.37 -2.22 -4.45
C HIS A 425 13.74 -2.26 -2.97
N PHE A 426 12.83 -2.72 -2.14
CA PHE A 426 12.97 -2.80 -0.68
C PHE A 426 13.05 -4.27 -0.26
N ASP A 427 14.26 -4.72 0.07
CA ASP A 427 14.57 -6.08 0.50
C ASP A 427 15.54 -6.00 1.69
N TYR A 428 15.05 -6.31 2.86
CA TYR A 428 15.78 -6.19 4.13
C TYR A 428 16.53 -7.46 4.52
N ARG A 429 16.61 -8.44 3.63
CA ARG A 429 17.52 -9.58 3.83
C ARG A 429 18.97 -9.10 3.83
N LEU A 430 19.77 -9.73 4.70
CA LEU A 430 21.17 -9.40 4.84
C LEU A 430 22.00 -10.01 3.70
N LYS A 431 22.96 -9.26 3.19
CA LYS A 431 24.01 -9.83 2.33
C LYS A 431 24.93 -10.73 3.16
N PRO A 432 25.57 -11.74 2.54
CA PRO A 432 26.50 -12.62 3.25
C PRO A 432 27.68 -11.90 3.92
N THR A 433 27.99 -10.68 3.46
CA THR A 433 29.06 -9.83 4.00
C THR A 433 28.59 -8.93 5.13
N SER A 434 27.31 -9.00 5.52
CA SER A 434 26.77 -8.18 6.61
C SER A 434 27.45 -8.46 7.93
N PRO A 435 27.79 -7.44 8.72
CA PRO A 435 28.31 -7.63 10.07
C PRO A 435 27.29 -8.27 11.02
N ALA A 436 25.98 -8.18 10.69
CA ALA A 436 24.92 -8.82 11.47
C ALA A 436 24.70 -10.30 11.08
N ALA A 437 25.25 -10.76 9.94
CA ALA A 437 25.13 -12.15 9.54
C ALA A 437 25.84 -13.07 10.55
N ALA A 438 25.10 -14.03 11.11
CA ALA A 438 25.58 -14.97 12.14
C ALA A 438 26.07 -14.30 13.46
N ALA A 439 25.73 -13.04 13.71
CA ALA A 439 26.09 -12.34 14.95
C ALA A 439 25.13 -12.62 16.12
N GLY A 440 23.93 -13.14 15.85
CA GLY A 440 22.93 -13.45 16.86
C GLY A 440 23.29 -14.67 17.71
N LEU A 441 22.68 -14.77 18.89
CA LEU A 441 22.81 -15.93 19.79
C LEU A 441 21.86 -17.05 19.37
N PRO A 442 22.37 -18.26 19.05
CA PRO A 442 21.52 -19.38 18.59
C PRO A 442 20.48 -19.85 19.61
N GLU A 443 20.74 -19.68 20.89
CA GLU A 443 19.84 -20.08 21.98
C GLU A 443 18.48 -19.38 21.93
N TYR A 444 18.43 -18.16 21.40
CA TYR A 444 17.16 -17.45 21.21
C TYR A 444 16.38 -17.91 19.97
N LEU A 445 16.99 -18.66 19.06
CA LEU A 445 16.29 -19.30 17.92
C LEU A 445 15.39 -20.45 18.37
N SER A 446 15.74 -21.10 19.51
CA SER A 446 14.96 -22.25 20.03
C SER A 446 13.63 -21.85 20.67
N LEU A 447 13.46 -20.59 21.03
CA LEU A 447 12.21 -20.06 21.58
C LEU A 447 11.17 -19.72 20.49
N ILE A 448 11.64 -19.61 19.26
CA ILE A 448 10.83 -19.36 18.09
C ILE A 448 10.91 -20.64 17.28
N HIS A 449 9.80 -21.38 17.11
CA HIS A 449 9.71 -22.45 16.13
C HIS A 449 9.83 -21.86 14.71
N ILE A 450 10.99 -21.34 14.36
CA ILE A 450 11.32 -20.92 13.02
C ILE A 450 11.80 -22.19 12.32
N SER A 451 10.96 -22.75 11.46
CA SER A 451 11.44 -23.58 10.36
C SER A 451 12.53 -22.77 9.64
N GLU A 452 13.69 -23.35 9.43
CA GLU A 452 14.93 -22.73 8.94
C GLU A 452 14.67 -21.65 7.89
N PRO A 453 15.40 -20.51 7.96
CA PRO A 453 15.38 -19.55 6.88
C PRO A 453 15.85 -20.27 5.61
N THR A 454 14.96 -20.47 4.68
CA THR A 454 15.31 -20.95 3.34
C THR A 454 16.42 -20.04 2.79
N ARG A 455 17.53 -20.66 2.46
CA ARG A 455 18.79 -20.14 1.93
C ARG A 455 18.64 -19.13 0.80
#